data_7275b9fa235acd64bdee79e3489a4d03
#
_entry.id   7275b9fa235acd64bdee79e3489a4d03
#
_cell.length_a   1.000
_cell.length_b   1.000
_cell.length_c   1.000
_cell.angle_alpha   90.00
_cell.angle_beta   90.00
_cell.angle_gamma   90.00
#
_symmetry.space_group_name_H-M   'P 1'
#
loop_
_entity.id
_entity.type
_entity.pdbx_description
1 polymer ?
#
loop_
_entity_poly.entity_id
_entity_poly.type
_entity_poly.pdbx_seq_one_letter_code
_entity_poly.pdbx_strand_id
1 'polypeptide(L)' 'MVVSYIGLWKLLLEKGLQKQDLGEHAGLSSATVAKMGKGEPVSNKVLEKVCTYLECSVNDIISYE' A
#
# COMPACT_ATOMS: atom_id res chain seq x y z
N MET A 1 10.83 14.22 -5.95
CA MET A 1 10.06 13.07 -6.48
C MET A 1 8.97 12.71 -5.47
N VAL A 2 7.73 12.68 -5.92
CA VAL A 2 6.59 12.40 -5.05
C VAL A 2 6.09 10.98 -5.33
N VAL A 3 5.89 10.21 -4.26
CA VAL A 3 5.36 8.85 -4.35
C VAL A 3 3.84 8.91 -4.22
N SER A 4 3.15 8.27 -5.14
CA SER A 4 1.68 8.21 -5.12
C SER A 4 1.23 6.78 -4.92
N TYR A 5 0.30 6.58 -3.98
CA TYR A 5 -0.31 5.27 -3.71
C TYR A 5 -1.76 5.21 -4.18
N ILE A 6 -2.12 6.06 -5.14
CA ILE A 6 -3.49 6.09 -5.66
C ILE A 6 -3.94 4.73 -6.17
N GLY A 7 -3.05 4.02 -6.87
CA GLY A 7 -3.35 2.68 -7.36
C GLY A 7 -3.69 1.71 -6.24
N LEU A 8 -2.96 1.82 -5.11
CA LEU A 8 -3.22 0.99 -3.94
C LEU A 8 -4.60 1.29 -3.36
N TRP A 9 -4.93 2.57 -3.20
CA TRP A 9 -6.22 2.96 -2.62
C TRP A 9 -7.37 2.51 -3.52
N LYS A 10 -7.22 2.63 -4.83
CA LYS A 10 -8.23 2.14 -5.78
C LYS A 10 -8.40 0.63 -5.67
N LEU A 11 -7.30 -0.10 -5.55
CA LEU A 11 -7.35 -1.55 -5.44
C LEU A 11 -8.05 -2.00 -4.17
N LEU A 12 -7.76 -1.33 -3.05
CA LEU A 12 -8.45 -1.61 -1.80
C LEU A 12 -9.95 -1.38 -1.92
N LEU A 13 -10.32 -0.28 -2.56
CA LEU A 13 -11.72 0.06 -2.74
C LEU A 13 -12.45 -0.98 -3.59
N GLU A 14 -11.81 -1.42 -4.67
CA GLU A 14 -12.37 -2.45 -5.55
C GLU A 14 -12.57 -3.78 -4.83
N LYS A 15 -11.69 -4.10 -3.89
CA LYS A 15 -11.76 -5.34 -3.12
C LYS A 15 -12.62 -5.20 -1.86
N GLY A 16 -13.16 -4.02 -1.59
CA GLY A 16 -13.95 -3.76 -0.39
C GLY A 16 -13.12 -3.75 0.89
N LEU A 17 -11.84 -3.39 0.78
CA LEU A 17 -10.91 -3.36 1.90
C LEU A 17 -10.64 -1.93 2.35
N GLN A 18 -10.12 -1.79 3.57
CA GLN A 18 -9.76 -0.51 4.14
C GLN A 18 -8.27 -0.46 4.43
N LYS A 19 -7.74 0.74 4.69
CA LYS A 19 -6.32 0.90 5.00
C LYS A 19 -5.90 0.10 6.22
N GLN A 20 -6.76 0.00 7.23
CA GLN A 20 -6.46 -0.76 8.44
C GLN A 20 -6.28 -2.25 8.16
N ASP A 21 -6.89 -2.76 7.08
CA ASP A 21 -6.72 -4.16 6.70
C ASP A 21 -5.27 -4.46 6.30
N LEU A 22 -4.56 -3.47 5.76
CA LEU A 22 -3.14 -3.63 5.46
C LEU A 22 -2.34 -3.90 6.73
N GLY A 23 -2.68 -3.21 7.82
CA GLY A 23 -2.02 -3.45 9.09
C GLY A 23 -2.35 -4.81 9.67
N GLU A 24 -3.60 -5.21 9.62
CA GLU A 24 -4.07 -6.45 10.23
C GLU A 24 -3.72 -7.70 9.42
N HIS A 25 -3.84 -7.61 8.10
CA HIS A 25 -3.73 -8.80 7.23
C HIS A 25 -2.43 -8.86 6.44
N ALA A 26 -1.86 -7.72 6.07
CA ALA A 26 -0.58 -7.69 5.37
C ALA A 26 0.61 -7.63 6.33
N GLY A 27 0.36 -7.48 7.62
CA GLY A 27 1.41 -7.47 8.62
C GLY A 27 2.19 -6.16 8.71
N LEU A 28 1.56 -5.05 8.35
CA LEU A 28 2.19 -3.73 8.43
C LEU A 28 1.88 -3.07 9.76
N SER A 29 2.81 -2.24 10.26
CA SER A 29 2.57 -1.45 11.45
C SER A 29 1.66 -0.27 11.12
N SER A 30 0.95 0.24 12.13
CA SER A 30 0.10 1.41 11.94
C SER A 30 0.91 2.63 11.48
N ALA A 31 2.17 2.75 11.94
CA ALA A 31 3.05 3.82 11.51
C ALA A 31 3.36 3.72 10.01
N THR A 32 3.57 2.49 9.51
CA THR A 32 3.84 2.26 8.08
C THR A 32 2.62 2.63 7.24
N VAL A 33 1.43 2.21 7.67
CA VAL A 33 0.20 2.55 6.95
C VAL A 33 -0.02 4.06 6.94
N ALA A 34 0.27 4.73 8.05
CA ALA A 34 0.16 6.18 8.12
C ALA A 34 1.12 6.88 7.16
N LYS A 35 2.35 6.37 7.02
CA LYS A 35 3.32 6.90 6.05
C LYS A 35 2.78 6.79 4.63
N MET A 36 2.21 5.64 4.29
CA MET A 36 1.64 5.44 2.97
C MET A 36 0.47 6.40 2.73
N GLY A 37 -0.33 6.65 3.75
CA GLY A 37 -1.41 7.61 3.67
C GLY A 37 -0.94 9.03 3.41
N LYS A 38 0.28 9.36 3.82
CA LYS A 38 0.89 10.67 3.60
C LYS A 38 1.67 10.75 2.28
N GLY A 39 1.77 9.65 1.54
CA GLY A 39 2.55 9.61 0.31
C GLY A 39 4.05 9.52 0.55
N GLU A 40 4.48 9.03 1.70
CA GLU A 40 5.89 8.86 2.00
C GLU A 40 6.40 7.51 1.50
N PRO A 41 7.67 7.43 1.08
CA PRO A 41 8.24 6.15 0.64
C PRO A 41 8.31 5.12 1.77
N VAL A 42 8.14 3.85 1.41
CA VAL A 42 8.27 2.74 2.35
C VAL A 42 9.26 1.73 1.79
N SER A 43 9.71 0.79 2.63
CA SER A 43 10.69 -0.21 2.21
C SER A 43 10.12 -1.19 1.19
N ASN A 44 11.01 -1.85 0.44
CA ASN A 44 10.59 -2.86 -0.52
C ASN A 44 9.88 -4.02 0.16
N LYS A 45 10.27 -4.36 1.39
CA LYS A 45 9.60 -5.42 2.14
C LYS A 45 8.13 -5.10 2.39
N VAL A 46 7.83 -3.84 2.68
CA VAL A 46 6.45 -3.39 2.87
C VAL A 46 5.68 -3.55 1.56
N LEU A 47 6.27 -3.12 0.45
CA LEU A 47 5.64 -3.24 -0.85
C LEU A 47 5.39 -4.70 -1.22
N GLU A 48 6.35 -5.58 -0.94
CA GLU A 48 6.19 -7.01 -1.18
C GLU A 48 5.03 -7.60 -0.38
N LYS A 49 4.91 -7.22 0.89
CA LYS A 49 3.82 -7.69 1.73
C LYS A 49 2.46 -7.26 1.19
N VAL A 50 2.36 -6.00 0.75
CA VAL A 50 1.13 -5.47 0.17
C VAL A 50 0.80 -6.21 -1.12
N CYS A 51 1.80 -6.39 -2.00
CA CYS A 51 1.59 -7.08 -3.27
C CYS A 51 1.15 -8.52 -3.06
N THR A 52 1.76 -9.23 -2.10
CA THR A 52 1.38 -10.59 -1.78
C THR A 52 -0.05 -10.67 -1.26
N TYR A 53 -0.42 -9.75 -0.38
CA TYR A 53 -1.76 -9.70 0.19
C TYR A 53 -2.83 -9.41 -0.87
N LEU A 54 -2.54 -8.47 -1.77
CA LEU A 54 -3.50 -8.05 -2.79
C LEU A 54 -3.35 -8.80 -4.11
N GLU A 55 -2.37 -9.68 -4.21
CA GLU A 55 -2.08 -10.46 -5.43
C GLU A 55 -1.89 -9.55 -6.65
N CYS A 56 -1.05 -8.53 -6.50
CA CYS A 56 -0.77 -7.57 -7.57
C CYS A 56 0.72 -7.28 -7.65
N SER A 57 1.13 -6.47 -8.62
CA SER A 57 2.52 -6.05 -8.75
C SER A 57 2.73 -4.67 -8.13
N VAL A 58 3.99 -4.33 -7.86
CA VAL A 58 4.34 -3.02 -7.29
C VAL A 58 3.85 -1.89 -8.19
N ASN A 59 3.94 -2.06 -9.50
CA ASN A 59 3.50 -1.03 -10.44
C ASN A 59 1.99 -0.74 -10.36
N ASP A 60 1.21 -1.68 -9.84
CA ASP A 60 -0.23 -1.49 -9.68
C ASP A 60 -0.57 -0.61 -8.48
N ILE A 61 0.33 -0.53 -7.49
CA ILE A 61 0.03 0.16 -6.24
C ILE A 61 0.82 1.45 -6.04
N ILE A 62 1.93 1.64 -6.75
CA ILE A 62 2.80 2.80 -6.54
C ILE A 62 3.14 3.46 -7.87
N SER A 63 3.20 4.78 -7.86
CA SER A 63 3.70 5.55 -8.99
C SER A 63 4.55 6.70 -8.49
N TYR A 64 5.44 7.19 -9.35
CA TYR A 64 6.32 8.31 -9.03
C TYR A 64 5.99 9.49 -9.95
N GLU A 65 5.87 10.64 -9.36
CA GLU A 65 5.57 11.87 -10.12
C GLU A 65 6.67 12.92 -9.93
#